data_00703488f6689ef2a4f76cc2aa00843c
#
_entry.id   00703488f6689ef2a4f76cc2aa00843c
#
_cell.length_a   1.000
_cell.length_b   1.000
_cell.length_c   1.000
_cell.angle_alpha   90.00
_cell.angle_beta   90.00
_cell.angle_gamma   90.00
#
_symmetry.space_group_name_H-M   'P 1'
#
loop_
_entity.id
_entity.type
_entity.pdbx_description
1 polymer ?
#
loop_
_entity_poly.entity_id
_entity_poly.type
_entity_poly.pdbx_seq_one_letter_code
_entity_poly.pdbx_strand_id
1 'polypeptide(L)'
;MKKIAKFVPLFLLTFVCLFFLLFIIFEKDPSRPPSALLDREMPVFSTTSLYSENIKLSSDNIKRNVNISLNNNTTSSDDNLNKFTLINFFASWCAPCRAEHYLFFEIKNKYPDVFLLGIAHKDNPEDSKKYLNEEGNPYSFVGLDQDGKIALEFGV
;
A
#
# COMPACT_ATOMS: atom_id res chain seq x y z
N MET A 1 46.68 38.30 18.22
CA MET A 1 46.10 36.94 18.13
C MET A 1 45.01 36.64 19.17
N LYS A 2 45.02 37.16 20.40
CA LYS A 2 44.01 36.89 21.45
C LYS A 2 42.61 37.47 21.18
N LYS A 3 42.43 38.47 20.32
CA LYS A 3 41.12 39.06 20.02
C LYS A 3 40.29 38.21 19.03
N ILE A 4 40.95 37.49 18.11
CA ILE A 4 40.29 36.64 17.11
C ILE A 4 39.76 35.36 17.77
N ALA A 5 40.44 34.82 18.78
CA ALA A 5 40.05 33.63 19.52
C ALA A 5 38.66 33.74 20.19
N LYS A 6 38.24 34.97 20.55
CA LYS A 6 36.94 35.23 21.18
C LYS A 6 35.78 35.08 20.21
N PHE A 7 35.99 35.21 18.89
CA PHE A 7 34.96 35.10 17.87
C PHE A 7 34.87 33.69 17.26
N VAL A 8 35.83 32.81 17.57
CA VAL A 8 35.84 31.41 17.08
C VAL A 8 34.55 30.66 17.41
N PRO A 9 34.01 30.71 18.66
CA PRO A 9 32.78 29.96 18.96
C PRO A 9 31.55 30.52 18.20
N LEU A 10 31.53 31.87 18.01
CA LEU A 10 30.45 32.48 17.23
C LEU A 10 30.50 32.10 15.76
N PHE A 11 31.71 32.06 15.18
CA PHE A 11 31.92 31.61 13.80
C PHE A 11 31.59 30.14 13.60
N LEU A 12 31.98 29.30 14.57
CA LEU A 12 31.62 27.89 14.54
C LEU A 12 30.09 27.68 14.60
N LEU A 13 29.41 28.42 15.46
CA LEU A 13 27.94 28.34 15.58
C LEU A 13 27.25 28.73 14.27
N THR A 14 27.67 29.87 13.69
CA THR A 14 27.09 30.32 12.41
C THR A 14 27.36 29.35 11.26
N PHE A 15 28.54 28.75 11.23
CA PHE A 15 28.88 27.75 10.24
C PHE A 15 28.01 26.49 10.39
N VAL A 16 27.82 25.98 11.60
CA VAL A 16 26.95 24.84 11.87
C VAL A 16 25.50 25.14 11.51
N CYS A 17 24.98 26.31 11.91
CA CYS A 17 23.62 26.71 11.53
C CYS A 17 23.45 26.82 10.02
N LEU A 18 24.42 27.43 9.32
CA LEU A 18 24.37 27.53 7.87
C LEU A 18 24.45 26.15 7.19
N PHE A 19 25.30 25.27 7.70
CA PHE A 19 25.41 23.89 7.20
C PHE A 19 24.09 23.14 7.31
N PHE A 20 23.42 23.18 8.49
CA PHE A 20 22.11 22.54 8.67
C PHE A 20 21.04 23.17 7.81
N LEU A 21 21.07 24.50 7.66
CA LEU A 21 20.10 25.22 6.83
C LEU A 21 20.26 24.84 5.35
N LEU A 22 21.49 24.76 4.85
CA LEU A 22 21.77 24.27 3.51
C LEU A 22 21.37 22.79 3.35
N PHE A 23 21.64 21.97 4.36
CA PHE A 23 21.25 20.56 4.36
C PHE A 23 19.72 20.39 4.22
N ILE A 24 18.94 21.16 4.99
CA ILE A 24 17.47 21.13 4.91
C ILE A 24 16.96 21.61 3.54
N ILE A 25 17.60 22.64 2.95
CA ILE A 25 17.17 23.19 1.65
C ILE A 25 17.53 22.24 0.50
N PHE A 26 18.68 21.57 0.58
CA PHE A 26 19.17 20.70 -0.49
C PHE A 26 18.76 19.23 -0.33
N GLU A 27 18.23 18.84 0.83
CA GLU A 27 17.78 17.47 1.03
C GLU A 27 16.48 17.22 0.25
N LYS A 28 16.52 16.20 -0.58
CA LYS A 28 15.32 15.70 -1.26
C LYS A 28 14.31 15.29 -0.20
N ASP A 29 13.08 15.69 -0.40
CA ASP A 29 11.92 15.44 0.45
C ASP A 29 11.98 14.05 1.11
N PRO A 30 12.26 13.95 2.44
CA PRO A 30 12.36 12.67 3.14
C PRO A 30 11.02 11.93 3.25
N SER A 31 9.91 12.62 2.95
CA SER A 31 8.58 12.04 2.93
C SER A 31 8.33 11.11 1.73
N ARG A 32 9.26 11.03 0.79
CA ARG A 32 9.20 10.12 -0.36
C ARG A 32 10.35 9.12 -0.32
N PRO A 33 10.30 8.11 0.53
CA PRO A 33 11.27 7.03 0.44
C PRO A 33 11.14 6.40 -0.96
N PRO A 34 12.26 6.20 -1.68
CA PRO A 34 12.21 5.52 -2.96
C PRO A 34 11.67 4.11 -2.74
N SER A 35 10.47 3.84 -3.28
CA SER A 35 9.93 2.49 -3.23
C SER A 35 10.87 1.56 -4.00
N ALA A 36 11.28 0.46 -3.39
CA ALA A 36 12.11 -0.55 -4.03
C ALA A 36 11.43 -1.21 -5.24
N LEU A 37 10.12 -1.02 -5.38
CA LEU A 37 9.28 -1.62 -6.42
C LEU A 37 8.97 -0.67 -7.58
N LEU A 38 9.44 0.60 -7.54
CA LEU A 38 9.26 1.53 -8.65
C LEU A 38 9.94 0.96 -9.91
N ASP A 39 9.20 0.93 -11.01
CA ASP A 39 9.65 0.44 -12.32
C ASP A 39 10.10 -1.04 -12.31
N ARG A 40 9.64 -1.82 -11.33
CA ARG A 40 9.88 -3.26 -11.27
C ARG A 40 8.59 -4.05 -11.50
N GLU A 41 8.77 -5.28 -11.92
CA GLU A 41 7.65 -6.21 -12.00
C GLU A 41 7.04 -6.47 -10.62
N MET A 42 5.72 -6.57 -10.60
CA MET A 42 4.98 -6.96 -9.38
C MET A 42 5.50 -8.29 -8.84
N PRO A 43 5.76 -8.41 -7.54
CA PRO A 43 6.16 -9.65 -6.89
C PRO A 43 5.20 -10.81 -7.20
N VAL A 44 5.75 -12.01 -7.24
CA VAL A 44 4.94 -13.24 -7.43
C VAL A 44 4.33 -13.61 -6.10
N PHE A 45 2.99 -13.60 -6.03
CA PHE A 45 2.27 -14.01 -4.83
C PHE A 45 1.00 -14.80 -5.20
N SER A 46 0.48 -15.50 -4.22
CA SER A 46 -0.83 -16.14 -4.28
C SER A 46 -1.52 -15.97 -2.93
N THR A 47 -2.76 -15.54 -2.97
CA THR A 47 -3.59 -15.35 -1.78
C THR A 47 -4.90 -16.11 -1.91
N THR A 48 -5.42 -16.58 -0.78
CA THR A 48 -6.73 -17.20 -0.69
C THR A 48 -7.78 -16.16 -0.33
N SER A 49 -8.97 -16.28 -0.90
CA SER A 49 -10.06 -15.35 -0.60
C SER A 49 -10.49 -15.42 0.87
N LEU A 50 -10.74 -14.25 1.46
CA LEU A 50 -11.32 -14.11 2.80
C LEU A 50 -12.69 -14.81 2.94
N TYR A 51 -13.47 -14.84 1.85
CA TYR A 51 -14.83 -15.36 1.87
C TYR A 51 -14.97 -16.81 1.38
N SER A 52 -13.92 -17.37 0.72
CA SER A 52 -13.96 -18.72 0.17
C SER A 52 -12.56 -19.30 0.06
N GLU A 53 -12.31 -20.40 0.75
CA GLU A 53 -11.02 -21.11 0.72
C GLU A 53 -10.67 -21.70 -0.66
N ASN A 54 -11.69 -21.96 -1.47
CA ASN A 54 -11.52 -22.54 -2.81
C ASN A 54 -11.11 -21.52 -3.87
N ILE A 55 -11.22 -20.21 -3.58
CA ILE A 55 -10.90 -19.16 -4.53
C ILE A 55 -9.52 -18.59 -4.19
N LYS A 56 -8.60 -18.69 -5.13
CA LYS A 56 -7.25 -18.13 -5.01
C LYS A 56 -7.00 -17.09 -6.10
N LEU A 57 -6.34 -16.02 -5.70
CA LEU A 57 -5.86 -14.97 -6.60
C LEU A 57 -4.34 -15.00 -6.62
N SER A 58 -3.75 -15.08 -7.82
CA SER A 58 -2.31 -14.98 -8.00
C SER A 58 -1.92 -13.70 -8.75
N SER A 59 -0.66 -13.29 -8.62
CA SER A 59 -0.09 -12.21 -9.41
C SER A 59 -0.25 -12.41 -10.91
N ASP A 60 -0.19 -13.64 -11.39
CA ASP A 60 -0.37 -13.96 -12.82
C ASP A 60 -1.81 -13.70 -13.29
N ASN A 61 -2.80 -13.94 -12.42
CA ASN A 61 -4.20 -13.64 -12.72
C ASN A 61 -4.42 -12.12 -12.83
N ILE A 62 -3.76 -11.35 -11.97
CA ILE A 62 -3.81 -9.87 -12.02
C ILE A 62 -3.12 -9.36 -13.29
N LYS A 63 -1.94 -9.87 -13.61
CA LYS A 63 -1.19 -9.49 -14.83
C LYS A 63 -1.97 -9.79 -16.12
N ARG A 64 -2.74 -10.87 -16.14
CA ARG A 64 -3.58 -11.22 -17.31
C ARG A 64 -4.89 -10.48 -17.37
N ASN A 65 -5.16 -9.57 -16.41
CA ASN A 65 -6.43 -8.87 -16.32
C ASN A 65 -7.66 -9.79 -16.32
N VAL A 66 -7.55 -10.92 -15.61
CA VAL A 66 -8.68 -11.85 -15.50
C VAL A 66 -9.72 -11.24 -14.57
N ASN A 67 -10.90 -10.96 -15.08
CA ASN A 67 -12.09 -10.67 -14.28
C ASN A 67 -12.40 -11.91 -13.44
N ILE A 68 -12.06 -11.89 -12.17
CA ILE A 68 -12.49 -12.91 -11.23
C ILE A 68 -13.95 -12.64 -10.93
N SER A 69 -14.82 -13.24 -11.75
CA SER A 69 -16.24 -13.31 -11.39
C SER A 69 -16.35 -14.16 -10.13
N LEU A 70 -16.76 -13.54 -9.03
CA LEU A 70 -17.06 -14.23 -7.76
C LEU A 70 -18.25 -15.18 -7.86
N ASN A 71 -18.91 -15.26 -9.02
CA ASN A 71 -19.97 -16.20 -9.33
C ASN A 71 -19.43 -17.27 -10.26
N ASN A 72 -19.31 -18.49 -9.70
CA ASN A 72 -19.15 -19.78 -10.36
C ASN A 72 -19.29 -19.75 -11.89
N ASN A 73 -18.19 -20.07 -12.59
CA ASN A 73 -18.17 -20.52 -13.99
C ASN A 73 -18.26 -19.48 -15.11
N THR A 74 -17.54 -18.36 -15.05
CA THR A 74 -17.29 -17.70 -16.35
C THR A 74 -15.92 -16.99 -16.35
N THR A 75 -14.96 -17.60 -17.00
CA THR A 75 -13.81 -16.91 -17.59
C THR A 75 -14.35 -16.14 -18.80
N SER A 76 -14.86 -14.96 -18.59
CA SER A 76 -15.17 -14.05 -19.70
C SER A 76 -13.97 -13.14 -19.94
N SER A 77 -13.30 -13.37 -21.04
CA SER A 77 -12.39 -12.44 -21.68
C SER A 77 -13.22 -11.31 -22.28
N ASP A 78 -13.76 -10.45 -21.44
CA ASP A 78 -14.43 -9.23 -21.91
C ASP A 78 -13.43 -8.09 -21.97
N ASP A 79 -13.49 -7.29 -23.04
CA ASP A 79 -12.64 -6.11 -23.32
C ASP A 79 -12.77 -4.96 -22.29
N ASN A 80 -13.52 -5.13 -21.21
CA ASN A 80 -13.59 -4.26 -20.04
C ASN A 80 -12.53 -4.64 -18.98
N LEU A 81 -11.30 -4.70 -19.43
CA LEU A 81 -10.15 -5.01 -18.58
C LEU A 81 -9.88 -3.85 -17.61
N ASN A 82 -9.84 -4.17 -16.32
CA ASN A 82 -9.32 -3.24 -15.32
C ASN A 82 -7.90 -2.81 -15.69
N LYS A 83 -7.72 -1.54 -16.06
CA LYS A 83 -6.42 -1.02 -16.50
C LYS A 83 -5.39 -0.96 -15.38
N PHE A 84 -5.85 -0.83 -14.15
CA PHE A 84 -4.99 -0.66 -12.98
C PHE A 84 -5.49 -1.52 -11.82
N THR A 85 -4.56 -2.05 -11.06
CA THR A 85 -4.84 -2.72 -9.79
C THR A 85 -4.30 -1.87 -8.66
N LEU A 86 -5.14 -1.51 -7.71
CA LEU A 86 -4.73 -0.89 -6.45
C LEU A 86 -4.76 -1.96 -5.36
N ILE A 87 -3.59 -2.21 -4.77
CA ILE A 87 -3.44 -3.17 -3.68
C ILE A 87 -3.35 -2.39 -2.37
N ASN A 88 -4.27 -2.70 -1.44
CA ASN A 88 -4.25 -2.15 -0.10
C ASN A 88 -4.02 -3.26 0.93
N PHE A 89 -3.04 -3.06 1.80
CA PHE A 89 -2.82 -3.90 2.98
C PHE A 89 -3.56 -3.30 4.17
N PHE A 90 -4.42 -4.09 4.81
CA PHE A 90 -5.20 -3.64 5.96
C PHE A 90 -5.28 -4.71 7.04
N ALA A 91 -5.69 -4.30 8.24
CA ALA A 91 -6.04 -5.22 9.31
C ALA A 91 -7.17 -4.62 10.17
N SER A 92 -7.98 -5.46 10.79
CA SER A 92 -9.10 -5.03 11.66
C SER A 92 -8.62 -4.22 12.87
N TRP A 93 -7.43 -4.52 13.37
CA TRP A 93 -6.78 -3.85 14.50
C TRP A 93 -6.02 -2.56 14.11
N CYS A 94 -5.89 -2.25 12.82
CA CYS A 94 -5.09 -1.13 12.32
C CYS A 94 -5.91 0.17 12.36
N ALA A 95 -5.71 1.01 13.36
CA ALA A 95 -6.43 2.27 13.51
C ALA A 95 -6.23 3.27 12.33
N PRO A 96 -5.01 3.50 11.80
CA PRO A 96 -4.85 4.33 10.60
C PRO A 96 -5.54 3.75 9.37
N CYS A 97 -5.56 2.41 9.20
CA CYS A 97 -6.27 1.79 8.08
C CYS A 97 -7.78 2.10 8.12
N ARG A 98 -8.38 2.13 9.32
CA ARG A 98 -9.78 2.54 9.51
C ARG A 98 -10.02 4.00 9.10
N ALA A 99 -9.09 4.88 9.42
CA ALA A 99 -9.20 6.29 9.07
C ALA A 99 -9.15 6.54 7.56
N GLU A 100 -8.46 5.68 6.82
CA GLU A 100 -8.32 5.78 5.36
C GLU A 100 -9.40 5.01 4.59
N HIS A 101 -10.16 4.15 5.27
CA HIS A 101 -11.07 3.18 4.64
C HIS A 101 -12.10 3.82 3.70
N TYR A 102 -12.64 4.97 4.07
CA TYR A 102 -13.63 5.71 3.26
C TYR A 102 -13.08 6.15 1.89
N LEU A 103 -11.74 6.40 1.79
CA LEU A 103 -11.11 6.82 0.55
C LEU A 103 -11.22 5.76 -0.56
N PHE A 104 -11.27 4.48 -0.18
CA PHE A 104 -11.39 3.39 -1.16
C PHE A 104 -12.77 3.35 -1.81
N PHE A 105 -13.83 3.80 -1.11
CA PHE A 105 -15.15 3.99 -1.71
C PHE A 105 -15.13 5.15 -2.70
N GLU A 106 -14.47 6.26 -2.35
CA GLU A 106 -14.31 7.39 -3.27
C GLU A 106 -13.52 6.99 -4.52
N ILE A 107 -12.43 6.25 -4.35
CA ILE A 107 -11.62 5.74 -5.48
C ILE A 107 -12.47 4.84 -6.38
N LYS A 108 -13.23 3.91 -5.81
CA LYS A 108 -14.07 2.99 -6.55
C LYS A 108 -15.17 3.72 -7.34
N ASN A 109 -15.75 4.75 -6.75
CA ASN A 109 -16.77 5.57 -7.41
C ASN A 109 -16.19 6.43 -8.53
N LYS A 110 -15.00 7.00 -8.32
CA LYS A 110 -14.34 7.89 -9.27
C LYS A 110 -13.66 7.13 -10.42
N TYR A 111 -13.18 5.93 -10.13
CA TYR A 111 -12.42 5.09 -11.08
C TYR A 111 -13.00 3.67 -11.11
N PRO A 112 -14.15 3.45 -11.78
CA PRO A 112 -14.84 2.15 -11.79
C PRO A 112 -14.00 1.03 -12.44
N ASP A 113 -13.05 1.39 -13.32
CA ASP A 113 -12.15 0.46 -14.00
C ASP A 113 -10.93 0.02 -13.16
N VAL A 114 -10.84 0.48 -11.90
CA VAL A 114 -9.76 0.08 -10.99
C VAL A 114 -10.16 -1.21 -10.27
N PHE A 115 -9.29 -2.22 -10.34
CA PHE A 115 -9.43 -3.41 -9.51
C PHE A 115 -8.87 -3.13 -8.12
N LEU A 116 -9.75 -3.04 -7.13
CA LEU A 116 -9.35 -2.84 -5.73
C LEU A 116 -9.12 -4.19 -5.06
N LEU A 117 -7.86 -4.50 -4.76
CA LEU A 117 -7.46 -5.70 -4.03
C LEU A 117 -7.13 -5.34 -2.58
N GLY A 118 -7.92 -5.84 -1.63
CA GLY A 118 -7.61 -5.77 -0.21
C GLY A 118 -6.81 -7.00 0.23
N ILE A 119 -5.75 -6.83 0.98
CA ILE A 119 -4.97 -7.91 1.60
C ILE A 119 -5.05 -7.76 3.11
N ALA A 120 -5.72 -8.71 3.77
CA ALA A 120 -5.80 -8.77 5.24
C ALA A 120 -4.46 -9.29 5.80
N HIS A 121 -3.66 -8.37 6.35
CA HIS A 121 -2.29 -8.63 6.81
C HIS A 121 -2.26 -9.02 8.27
N LYS A 122 -1.75 -10.23 8.56
CA LYS A 122 -1.60 -10.77 9.93
C LYS A 122 -2.84 -10.55 10.80
N ASP A 123 -4.00 -10.78 10.21
CA ASP A 123 -5.29 -10.57 10.85
C ASP A 123 -6.08 -11.88 10.92
N ASN A 124 -6.96 -11.98 11.91
CA ASN A 124 -7.88 -13.10 11.99
C ASN A 124 -8.95 -12.95 10.89
N PRO A 125 -9.22 -13.98 10.07
CA PRO A 125 -10.23 -13.90 9.01
C PRO A 125 -11.62 -13.46 9.50
N GLU A 126 -12.05 -13.91 10.69
CA GLU A 126 -13.35 -13.52 11.22
C GLU A 126 -13.40 -12.05 11.66
N ASP A 127 -12.29 -11.53 12.23
CA ASP A 127 -12.18 -10.11 12.60
C ASP A 127 -12.12 -9.21 11.36
N SER A 128 -11.41 -9.65 10.31
CA SER A 128 -11.41 -8.96 9.00
C SER A 128 -12.80 -8.95 8.37
N LYS A 129 -13.54 -10.07 8.41
CA LYS A 129 -14.93 -10.14 7.91
C LYS A 129 -15.84 -9.19 8.69
N LYS A 130 -15.73 -9.21 10.03
CA LYS A 130 -16.50 -8.34 10.91
C LYS A 130 -16.23 -6.87 10.58
N TYR A 131 -14.95 -6.49 10.46
CA TYR A 131 -14.54 -5.15 10.10
C TYR A 131 -15.17 -4.69 8.78
N LEU A 132 -15.06 -5.51 7.72
CA LEU A 132 -15.61 -5.17 6.41
C LEU A 132 -17.15 -5.19 6.36
N ASN A 133 -17.80 -5.94 7.26
CA ASN A 133 -19.26 -5.91 7.39
C ASN A 133 -19.76 -4.64 8.12
N GLU A 134 -18.99 -4.15 9.09
CA GLU A 134 -19.33 -2.95 9.87
C GLU A 134 -19.04 -1.65 9.08
N GLU A 135 -17.86 -1.56 8.46
CA GLU A 135 -17.40 -0.35 7.76
C GLU A 135 -17.72 -0.37 6.26
N GLY A 136 -18.23 -1.49 5.74
CA GLY A 136 -18.45 -1.73 4.32
C GLY A 136 -17.23 -2.33 3.63
N ASN A 137 -17.46 -2.93 2.46
CA ASN A 137 -16.39 -3.55 1.65
C ASN A 137 -16.21 -2.85 0.30
N PRO A 138 -15.19 -2.01 0.12
CA PRO A 138 -14.89 -1.35 -1.14
C PRO A 138 -14.16 -2.25 -2.13
N TYR A 139 -13.55 -3.36 -1.67
CA TYR A 139 -12.65 -4.17 -2.46
C TYR A 139 -13.39 -5.07 -3.45
N SER A 140 -12.80 -5.26 -4.63
CA SER A 140 -13.24 -6.22 -5.63
C SER A 140 -12.88 -7.66 -5.24
N PHE A 141 -11.77 -7.81 -4.52
CA PHE A 141 -11.33 -9.07 -3.94
C PHE A 141 -10.62 -8.80 -2.61
N VAL A 142 -10.81 -9.69 -1.65
CA VAL A 142 -10.10 -9.65 -0.37
C VAL A 142 -9.32 -10.95 -0.19
N GLY A 143 -8.00 -10.82 -0.13
CA GLY A 143 -7.08 -11.92 0.11
C GLY A 143 -6.55 -11.94 1.53
N LEU A 144 -6.01 -13.09 1.94
CA LEU A 144 -5.41 -13.33 3.25
C LEU A 144 -3.89 -13.36 3.15
N ASP A 145 -3.21 -12.68 4.07
CA ASP A 145 -1.76 -12.70 4.29
C ASP A 145 -1.46 -12.97 5.77
N GLN A 146 -1.84 -14.15 6.24
CA GLN A 146 -1.75 -14.51 7.67
C GLN A 146 -0.32 -14.57 8.19
N ASP A 147 0.63 -14.98 7.37
CA ASP A 147 2.06 -15.06 7.73
C ASP A 147 2.85 -13.77 7.40
N GLY A 148 2.22 -12.82 6.73
CA GLY A 148 2.81 -11.53 6.39
C GLY A 148 3.83 -11.57 5.25
N LYS A 149 3.91 -12.68 4.51
CA LYS A 149 4.88 -12.83 3.42
C LYS A 149 4.57 -11.95 2.22
N ILE A 150 3.27 -11.82 1.89
CA ILE A 150 2.86 -10.98 0.76
C ILE A 150 3.23 -9.53 1.04
N ALA A 151 2.91 -9.02 2.23
CA ALA A 151 3.27 -7.67 2.63
C ALA A 151 4.80 -7.44 2.57
N LEU A 152 5.58 -8.41 3.06
CA LEU A 152 7.04 -8.34 3.00
C LEU A 152 7.59 -8.23 1.57
N GLU A 153 7.04 -9.00 0.61
CA GLU A 153 7.43 -8.94 -0.80
C GLU A 153 7.09 -7.58 -1.44
N PHE A 154 6.04 -6.92 -0.94
CA PHE A 154 5.66 -5.58 -1.38
C PHE A 154 6.38 -4.45 -0.61
N GLY A 155 7.20 -4.79 0.39
CA GLY A 155 7.95 -3.82 1.19
C GLY A 155 7.08 -3.04 2.18
N VAL A 156 6.01 -3.68 2.66
CA VAL A 156 5.06 -3.12 3.64
C VAL A 156 5.37 -3.65 5.04
#